data_3c813aad5fc0911ad21229ce37f2188e
#
_entry.id   3c813aad5fc0911ad21229ce37f2188e
#
_cell.length_a   1.000
_cell.length_b   1.000
_cell.length_c   1.000
_cell.angle_alpha   90.00
_cell.angle_beta   90.00
_cell.angle_gamma   90.00
#
_symmetry.space_group_name_H-M   'P 1'
#
loop_
_entity.id
_entity.type
_entity.pdbx_description
1 polymer ?
#
loop_
_entity_poly.entity_id
_entity_poly.type
_entity_poly.pdbx_seq_one_letter_code
_entity_poly.pdbx_strand_id
1 'polypeptide(L)'
;DIASSALTEQGTVYGGTKNLKKGLKNMIKMYNPTTIGVLTTCLAETIGEDTRRIVEEFYEEEKNNEEIKNIKIITASTPGYGATQAEGYFVVLRKIVEQVCEKSEKTGKLNIICANLNPGDVRNIKEILNSFEIGYTILPDVSNTLDSPHNEKYRRVPKGGTKIDDIKKMPGSIATIEMGRTVSDENSPGIYLRDKFGVPLYKCNIPIGLRNTNEFISLISKITGFSIPEDYITQRGRYLDAMIDNHKYTGEARVILYGEPELVYATARLCLENGILIKMV
;
A
#
# COMPACT_ATOMS: atom_id res chain seq x y z
N ASP A 1 -8.08 -4.08 13.52
CA ASP A 1 -9.13 -3.37 14.26
C ASP A 1 -8.90 -1.86 14.23
N ILE A 2 -9.99 -1.09 14.34
CA ILE A 2 -9.99 0.37 14.35
C ILE A 2 -10.54 0.83 15.70
N ALA A 3 -9.87 1.81 16.30
CA ALA A 3 -10.31 2.46 17.53
C ALA A 3 -10.36 3.98 17.34
N SER A 4 -11.21 4.64 18.10
CA SER A 4 -11.29 6.10 18.14
C SER A 4 -10.72 6.60 19.48
N SER A 5 -9.95 7.69 19.44
CA SER A 5 -9.53 8.41 20.63
C SER A 5 -10.65 9.24 21.27
N ALA A 6 -11.82 9.25 20.65
CA ALA A 6 -13.05 9.92 21.12
C ALA A 6 -12.81 11.41 21.47
N LEU A 7 -12.44 12.21 20.46
CA LEU A 7 -12.29 13.65 20.64
C LEU A 7 -13.69 14.27 20.90
N THR A 8 -13.87 14.77 22.13
CA THR A 8 -15.12 15.40 22.62
C THR A 8 -15.07 16.91 22.45
N GLU A 9 -16.17 17.61 22.73
CA GLU A 9 -16.22 19.09 22.73
C GLU A 9 -15.13 19.68 23.66
N GLN A 10 -14.93 19.11 24.83
CA GLN A 10 -13.85 19.52 25.73
C GLN A 10 -12.47 19.27 25.11
N GLY A 11 -12.28 18.12 24.45
CA GLY A 11 -11.07 17.81 23.73
C GLY A 11 -10.79 18.76 22.57
N THR A 12 -11.84 19.29 21.95
CA THR A 12 -11.72 20.29 20.86
C THR A 12 -11.15 21.62 21.37
N VAL A 13 -11.44 21.97 22.63
CA VAL A 13 -10.99 23.22 23.24
C VAL A 13 -9.62 23.06 23.94
N TYR A 14 -9.42 21.94 24.63
CA TYR A 14 -8.23 21.71 25.48
C TYR A 14 -7.22 20.70 24.92
N GLY A 15 -7.47 20.18 23.71
CA GLY A 15 -6.65 19.16 23.05
C GLY A 15 -7.03 17.72 23.39
N GLY A 16 -6.71 16.82 22.45
CA GLY A 16 -6.99 15.38 22.53
C GLY A 16 -5.88 14.54 23.16
N THR A 17 -4.78 15.17 23.60
CA THR A 17 -3.57 14.47 24.11
C THR A 17 -3.87 13.38 25.13
N LYS A 18 -4.68 13.68 26.15
CA LYS A 18 -5.03 12.71 27.20
C LYS A 18 -5.81 11.51 26.64
N ASN A 19 -6.75 11.79 25.73
CA ASN A 19 -7.57 10.76 25.11
C ASN A 19 -6.73 9.86 24.18
N LEU A 20 -5.83 10.44 23.39
CA LEU A 20 -4.95 9.65 22.52
C LEU A 20 -4.01 8.75 23.36
N LYS A 21 -3.34 9.28 24.38
CA LYS A 21 -2.48 8.49 25.27
C LYS A 21 -3.25 7.36 25.98
N LYS A 22 -4.47 7.63 26.44
CA LYS A 22 -5.37 6.60 27.02
C LYS A 22 -5.78 5.57 25.99
N GLY A 23 -6.11 6.00 24.77
CA GLY A 23 -6.45 5.13 23.65
C GLY A 23 -5.30 4.18 23.30
N LEU A 24 -4.08 4.69 23.20
CA LEU A 24 -2.87 3.88 22.98
C LEU A 24 -2.69 2.81 24.07
N LYS A 25 -2.78 3.18 25.35
CA LYS A 25 -2.70 2.21 26.46
C LYS A 25 -3.78 1.12 26.37
N ASN A 26 -5.00 1.50 26.03
CA ASN A 26 -6.11 0.56 25.87
C ASN A 26 -5.87 -0.40 24.70
N MET A 27 -5.40 0.12 23.55
CA MET A 27 -5.08 -0.70 22.39
C MET A 27 -3.98 -1.71 22.69
N ILE A 28 -2.92 -1.28 23.38
CA ILE A 28 -1.81 -2.14 23.78
C ILE A 28 -2.32 -3.25 24.68
N LYS A 29 -3.04 -2.92 25.75
CA LYS A 29 -3.59 -3.91 26.69
C LYS A 29 -4.57 -4.88 26.03
N MET A 30 -5.38 -4.41 25.08
CA MET A 30 -6.46 -5.20 24.50
C MET A 30 -5.93 -6.13 23.38
N TYR A 31 -5.03 -5.65 22.52
CA TYR A 31 -4.62 -6.34 21.32
C TYR A 31 -3.20 -6.88 21.33
N ASN A 32 -2.36 -6.40 22.27
CA ASN A 32 -0.92 -6.72 22.32
C ASN A 32 -0.25 -6.59 20.92
N PRO A 33 -0.39 -5.43 20.25
CA PRO A 33 0.10 -5.24 18.90
C PRO A 33 1.61 -5.02 18.87
N THR A 34 2.25 -5.34 17.77
CA THR A 34 3.64 -4.92 17.50
C THR A 34 3.70 -3.53 16.87
N THR A 35 2.58 -3.09 16.28
CA THR A 35 2.50 -1.82 15.55
C THR A 35 1.13 -1.19 15.72
N ILE A 36 1.09 0.12 15.91
CA ILE A 36 -0.14 0.93 15.95
C ILE A 36 -0.01 2.06 14.94
N GLY A 37 -1.03 2.22 14.07
CA GLY A 37 -1.17 3.40 13.22
C GLY A 37 -2.05 4.44 13.92
N VAL A 38 -1.61 5.69 13.95
CA VAL A 38 -2.39 6.84 14.41
C VAL A 38 -2.66 7.75 13.22
N LEU A 39 -3.93 7.83 12.84
CA LEU A 39 -4.38 8.68 11.73
C LEU A 39 -5.20 9.84 12.29
N THR A 40 -4.98 11.03 11.75
CA THR A 40 -5.76 12.19 12.12
C THR A 40 -7.05 12.29 11.30
N THR A 41 -8.04 12.93 11.89
CA THR A 41 -9.28 13.32 11.21
C THR A 41 -9.28 14.82 10.95
N CYS A 42 -10.25 15.30 10.16
CA CYS A 42 -10.42 16.73 9.87
C CYS A 42 -10.43 17.59 11.14
N LEU A 43 -11.12 17.14 12.18
CA LEU A 43 -11.23 17.88 13.43
C LEU A 43 -9.88 18.00 14.14
N ALA A 44 -9.14 16.90 14.25
CA ALA A 44 -7.83 16.89 14.90
C ALA A 44 -6.84 17.83 14.20
N GLU A 45 -6.82 17.83 12.86
CA GLU A 45 -5.99 18.74 12.07
C GLU A 45 -6.41 20.20 12.20
N THR A 46 -7.74 20.48 12.21
CA THR A 46 -8.26 21.84 12.32
C THR A 46 -7.91 22.50 13.64
N ILE A 47 -7.91 21.73 14.75
CA ILE A 47 -7.50 22.24 16.07
C ILE A 47 -5.99 22.21 16.29
N GLY A 48 -5.20 21.74 15.31
CA GLY A 48 -3.74 21.74 15.37
C GLY A 48 -3.15 20.67 16.29
N GLU A 49 -3.80 19.50 16.41
CA GLU A 49 -3.25 18.38 17.22
C GLU A 49 -1.98 17.84 16.59
N ASP A 50 -0.87 17.99 17.29
CA ASP A 50 0.41 17.39 16.91
C ASP A 50 0.52 15.95 17.43
N THR A 51 -0.02 15.00 16.65
CA THR A 51 -0.02 13.58 17.01
C THR A 51 1.39 13.01 17.17
N ARG A 52 2.37 13.53 16.41
CA ARG A 52 3.75 13.08 16.50
C ARG A 52 4.35 13.45 17.85
N ARG A 53 4.21 14.70 18.27
CA ARG A 53 4.64 15.17 19.58
C ARG A 53 3.96 14.37 20.71
N ILE A 54 2.65 14.11 20.60
CA ILE A 54 1.92 13.33 21.59
C ILE A 54 2.46 11.90 21.72
N VAL A 55 2.82 11.27 20.60
CA VAL A 55 3.42 9.93 20.59
C VAL A 55 4.84 9.95 21.19
N GLU A 56 5.65 10.97 20.89
CA GLU A 56 6.98 11.14 21.48
C GLU A 56 6.88 11.31 23.01
N GLU A 57 5.96 12.15 23.51
CA GLU A 57 5.66 12.29 24.93
C GLU A 57 5.17 10.97 25.57
N PHE A 58 4.32 10.21 24.85
CA PHE A 58 3.84 8.92 25.31
C PHE A 58 4.99 7.92 25.52
N TYR A 59 5.93 7.83 24.57
CA TYR A 59 7.11 6.98 24.74
C TYR A 59 7.98 7.41 25.92
N GLU A 60 8.16 8.72 26.14
CA GLU A 60 8.96 9.21 27.26
C GLU A 60 8.29 8.92 28.62
N GLU A 61 6.97 9.09 28.72
CA GLU A 61 6.21 8.75 29.91
C GLU A 61 6.24 7.25 30.24
N GLU A 62 6.23 6.42 29.21
CA GLU A 62 6.17 4.95 29.35
C GLU A 62 7.54 4.25 29.13
N LYS A 63 8.64 5.00 29.16
CA LYS A 63 9.98 4.47 28.86
C LYS A 63 10.44 3.28 29.73
N ASN A 64 9.86 3.13 30.90
CA ASN A 64 10.16 2.02 31.81
C ASN A 64 9.22 0.82 31.60
N ASN A 65 8.27 0.91 30.71
CA ASN A 65 7.32 -0.15 30.41
C ASN A 65 7.82 -1.01 29.25
N GLU A 66 8.29 -2.22 29.54
CA GLU A 66 8.86 -3.14 28.57
C GLU A 66 7.84 -3.57 27.49
N GLU A 67 6.54 -3.59 27.79
CA GLU A 67 5.50 -3.92 26.81
C GLU A 67 5.39 -2.86 25.72
N ILE A 68 5.66 -1.60 26.04
CA ILE A 68 5.51 -0.46 25.12
C ILE A 68 6.78 -0.22 24.30
N LYS A 69 7.93 -0.50 24.86
CA LYS A 69 9.25 -0.22 24.27
C LYS A 69 9.45 -0.81 22.87
N ASN A 70 8.84 -1.97 22.63
CA ASN A 70 8.96 -2.70 21.36
C ASN A 70 7.81 -2.42 20.37
N ILE A 71 6.83 -1.62 20.76
CA ILE A 71 5.70 -1.29 19.89
C ILE A 71 6.07 -0.11 19.01
N LYS A 72 5.90 -0.26 17.69
CA LYS A 72 6.09 0.84 16.75
C LYS A 72 4.78 1.59 16.58
N ILE A 73 4.76 2.89 16.90
CA ILE A 73 3.62 3.77 16.64
C ILE A 73 3.97 4.63 15.41
N ILE A 74 3.12 4.59 14.40
CA ILE A 74 3.29 5.31 13.12
C ILE A 74 2.20 6.36 13.07
N THR A 75 2.57 7.61 12.78
CA THR A 75 1.63 8.73 12.67
C THR A 75 1.49 9.20 11.24
N ALA A 76 0.27 9.51 10.81
CA ALA A 76 0.03 10.15 9.53
C ALA A 76 -1.12 11.16 9.63
N SER A 77 -0.95 12.31 8.97
CA SER A 77 -1.99 13.33 8.83
C SER A 77 -2.84 12.99 7.60
N THR A 78 -4.15 12.78 7.84
CA THR A 78 -5.09 12.33 6.79
C THR A 78 -6.43 13.07 6.86
N PRO A 79 -6.45 14.44 6.81
CA PRO A 79 -7.69 15.17 6.83
C PRO A 79 -8.46 14.98 5.51
N GLY A 80 -9.76 14.66 5.62
CA GLY A 80 -10.61 14.40 4.46
C GLY A 80 -10.89 15.62 3.58
N TYR A 81 -10.62 16.84 4.06
CA TYR A 81 -10.76 18.07 3.27
C TYR A 81 -9.51 18.40 2.44
N GLY A 82 -8.38 17.75 2.70
CA GLY A 82 -7.10 18.05 2.06
C GLY A 82 -6.82 17.22 0.82
N ALA A 83 -7.45 16.05 0.69
CA ALA A 83 -7.12 15.09 -0.35
C ALA A 83 -8.24 14.04 -0.58
N THR A 84 -8.08 13.26 -1.65
CA THR A 84 -8.93 12.09 -1.94
C THR A 84 -8.53 10.89 -1.09
N GLN A 85 -9.36 9.83 -1.08
CA GLN A 85 -9.03 8.55 -0.46
C GLN A 85 -7.74 7.96 -1.05
N ALA A 86 -7.58 8.03 -2.37
CA ALA A 86 -6.39 7.51 -3.06
C ALA A 86 -5.11 8.23 -2.61
N GLU A 87 -5.15 9.54 -2.48
CA GLU A 87 -4.02 10.32 -1.97
C GLU A 87 -3.73 9.99 -0.51
N GLY A 88 -4.76 9.95 0.35
CA GLY A 88 -4.62 9.56 1.76
C GLY A 88 -4.00 8.17 1.93
N TYR A 89 -4.35 7.22 1.07
CA TYR A 89 -3.73 5.89 1.04
C TYR A 89 -2.22 5.97 0.84
N PHE A 90 -1.76 6.71 -0.17
CA PHE A 90 -0.33 6.85 -0.43
C PHE A 90 0.39 7.70 0.62
N VAL A 91 -0.26 8.72 1.19
CA VAL A 91 0.26 9.45 2.35
C VAL A 91 0.59 8.49 3.50
N VAL A 92 -0.33 7.57 3.82
CA VAL A 92 -0.09 6.58 4.89
C VAL A 92 1.05 5.63 4.53
N LEU A 93 1.10 5.10 3.31
CA LEU A 93 2.20 4.23 2.86
C LEU A 93 3.55 4.96 2.93
N ARG A 94 3.58 6.22 2.51
CA ARG A 94 4.77 7.07 2.61
C ARG A 94 5.21 7.22 4.07
N LYS A 95 4.28 7.52 4.99
CA LYS A 95 4.58 7.67 6.42
C LYS A 95 5.04 6.37 7.07
N ILE A 96 4.53 5.22 6.64
CA ILE A 96 5.02 3.91 7.07
C ILE A 96 6.50 3.76 6.68
N VAL A 97 6.83 3.99 5.42
CA VAL A 97 8.21 3.85 4.91
C VAL A 97 9.14 4.86 5.59
N GLU A 98 8.73 6.12 5.75
CA GLU A 98 9.51 7.17 6.42
C GLU A 98 9.85 6.82 7.88
N GLN A 99 8.91 6.25 8.62
CA GLN A 99 9.06 6.02 10.06
C GLN A 99 9.57 4.63 10.42
N VAL A 100 9.54 3.67 9.47
CA VAL A 100 9.92 2.28 9.72
C VAL A 100 11.22 1.90 9.05
N CYS A 101 11.51 2.40 7.83
CA CYS A 101 12.71 1.99 7.09
C CYS A 101 14.00 2.44 7.76
N GLU A 102 14.95 1.53 7.81
CA GLU A 102 16.28 1.75 8.37
C GLU A 102 17.34 1.38 7.31
N LYS A 103 18.53 1.98 7.38
CA LYS A 103 19.64 1.58 6.52
C LYS A 103 19.92 0.10 6.74
N SER A 104 19.88 -0.69 5.69
CA SER A 104 20.02 -2.15 5.75
C SER A 104 21.00 -2.67 4.72
N GLU A 105 21.51 -3.88 4.96
CA GLU A 105 22.30 -4.63 3.98
C GLU A 105 21.46 -4.98 2.75
N LYS A 106 22.12 -5.29 1.65
CA LYS A 106 21.47 -5.72 0.41
C LYS A 106 20.73 -7.05 0.63
N THR A 107 19.44 -7.06 0.28
CA THR A 107 18.56 -8.23 0.49
C THR A 107 18.38 -9.08 -0.77
N GLY A 108 18.73 -8.57 -1.96
CA GLY A 108 18.42 -9.22 -3.23
C GLY A 108 16.91 -9.25 -3.58
N LYS A 109 16.06 -8.62 -2.77
CA LYS A 109 14.60 -8.59 -2.96
C LYS A 109 14.15 -7.42 -3.84
N LEU A 110 12.94 -7.52 -4.38
CA LEU A 110 12.18 -6.41 -4.96
C LEU A 110 11.22 -5.81 -3.92
N ASN A 111 11.09 -4.49 -3.89
CA ASN A 111 9.95 -3.85 -3.23
C ASN A 111 8.83 -3.68 -4.24
N ILE A 112 7.63 -4.08 -3.86
CA ILE A 112 6.40 -3.85 -4.63
C ILE A 112 5.48 -2.97 -3.80
N ILE A 113 5.26 -1.75 -4.25
CA ILE A 113 4.29 -0.83 -3.63
C ILE A 113 3.02 -0.90 -4.45
N CYS A 114 2.00 -1.49 -3.86
CA CYS A 114 0.72 -1.68 -4.53
C CYS A 114 -0.17 -0.44 -4.41
N ALA A 115 -0.93 -0.15 -5.47
CA ALA A 115 -2.12 0.68 -5.37
C ALA A 115 -3.16 0.00 -4.46
N ASN A 116 -4.31 0.65 -4.25
CA ASN A 116 -5.41 0.08 -3.47
C ASN A 116 -6.04 -1.11 -4.21
N LEU A 117 -5.46 -2.28 -4.05
CA LEU A 117 -5.87 -3.53 -4.70
C LEU A 117 -6.65 -4.43 -3.74
N ASN A 118 -7.48 -5.31 -4.30
CA ASN A 118 -8.14 -6.33 -3.50
C ASN A 118 -7.18 -7.52 -3.19
N PRO A 119 -7.52 -8.38 -2.20
CA PRO A 119 -6.65 -9.49 -1.82
C PRO A 119 -6.34 -10.47 -2.95
N GLY A 120 -7.31 -10.73 -3.85
CA GLY A 120 -7.13 -11.62 -4.99
C GLY A 120 -6.06 -11.10 -5.97
N ASP A 121 -6.08 -9.79 -6.24
CA ASP A 121 -5.09 -9.17 -7.13
C ASP A 121 -3.69 -9.22 -6.52
N VAL A 122 -3.56 -9.00 -5.21
CA VAL A 122 -2.26 -9.12 -4.52
C VAL A 122 -1.76 -10.56 -4.53
N ARG A 123 -2.65 -11.56 -4.40
CA ARG A 123 -2.27 -12.98 -4.58
C ARG A 123 -1.74 -13.25 -5.98
N ASN A 124 -2.41 -12.73 -7.01
CA ASN A 124 -1.96 -12.89 -8.39
C ASN A 124 -0.59 -12.22 -8.64
N ILE A 125 -0.34 -11.03 -8.10
CA ILE A 125 0.98 -10.38 -8.13
C ILE A 125 2.05 -11.27 -7.47
N LYS A 126 1.73 -11.90 -6.34
CA LYS A 126 2.64 -12.85 -5.68
C LYS A 126 2.93 -14.08 -6.54
N GLU A 127 1.92 -14.63 -7.22
CA GLU A 127 2.10 -15.74 -8.15
C GLU A 127 3.06 -15.37 -9.28
N ILE A 128 2.91 -14.17 -9.86
CA ILE A 128 3.84 -13.66 -10.87
C ILE A 128 5.26 -13.57 -10.30
N LEU A 129 5.46 -12.96 -9.13
CA LEU A 129 6.78 -12.82 -8.53
C LEU A 129 7.42 -14.16 -8.16
N ASN A 130 6.61 -15.11 -7.65
CA ASN A 130 7.07 -16.46 -7.33
C ASN A 130 7.52 -17.22 -8.56
N SER A 131 6.87 -17.03 -9.72
CA SER A 131 7.27 -17.69 -10.97
C SER A 131 8.60 -17.18 -11.53
N PHE A 132 9.03 -15.99 -11.12
CA PHE A 132 10.38 -15.48 -11.38
C PHE A 132 11.41 -15.93 -10.32
N GLU A 133 10.99 -16.66 -9.30
CA GLU A 133 11.85 -17.10 -8.18
C GLU A 133 12.59 -15.95 -7.47
N ILE A 134 12.03 -14.73 -7.52
CA ILE A 134 12.61 -13.55 -6.89
C ILE A 134 12.00 -13.30 -5.51
N GLY A 135 12.85 -13.03 -4.53
CA GLY A 135 12.39 -12.54 -3.23
C GLY A 135 11.76 -11.15 -3.32
N TYR A 136 10.73 -10.89 -2.54
CA TYR A 136 10.05 -9.60 -2.58
C TYR A 136 9.52 -9.16 -1.21
N THR A 137 9.25 -7.87 -1.11
CA THR A 137 8.45 -7.25 -0.03
C THR A 137 7.30 -6.49 -0.67
N ILE A 138 6.06 -6.88 -0.39
CA ILE A 138 4.86 -6.19 -0.88
C ILE A 138 4.34 -5.25 0.21
N LEU A 139 4.05 -4.00 -0.14
CA LEU A 139 3.50 -2.99 0.76
C LEU A 139 2.30 -2.29 0.08
N PRO A 140 1.09 -2.38 0.66
CA PRO A 140 0.69 -3.29 1.72
C PRO A 140 0.40 -4.70 1.17
N ASP A 141 0.64 -5.71 1.99
CA ASP A 141 0.25 -7.08 1.69
C ASP A 141 -1.13 -7.39 2.29
N VAL A 142 -2.17 -7.23 1.48
CA VAL A 142 -3.54 -7.53 1.90
C VAL A 142 -4.00 -8.92 1.51
N SER A 143 -3.12 -9.74 0.96
CA SER A 143 -3.46 -11.04 0.34
C SER A 143 -4.17 -12.03 1.27
N ASN A 144 -4.02 -11.89 2.60
CA ASN A 144 -4.60 -12.79 3.59
C ASN A 144 -5.19 -12.05 4.79
N THR A 145 -5.49 -10.75 4.68
CA THR A 145 -5.96 -9.94 5.82
C THR A 145 -7.42 -9.53 5.71
N LEU A 146 -7.91 -9.20 4.51
CA LEU A 146 -9.26 -8.69 4.31
C LEU A 146 -10.27 -9.77 3.94
N ASP A 147 -9.82 -10.88 3.37
CA ASP A 147 -10.63 -12.03 2.95
C ASP A 147 -10.06 -13.36 3.46
N SER A 148 -9.47 -13.34 4.66
CA SER A 148 -8.90 -14.54 5.26
C SER A 148 -9.97 -15.61 5.50
N PRO A 149 -9.60 -16.92 5.40
CA PRO A 149 -10.55 -17.99 5.65
C PRO A 149 -11.07 -17.94 7.09
N HIS A 150 -12.29 -18.44 7.29
CA HIS A 150 -12.88 -18.57 8.61
C HIS A 150 -11.96 -19.35 9.55
N ASN A 151 -11.76 -18.84 10.75
CA ASN A 151 -11.01 -19.50 11.81
C ASN A 151 -11.97 -19.87 12.96
N GLU A 152 -11.93 -21.12 13.41
CA GLU A 152 -12.72 -21.59 14.56
C GLU A 152 -12.38 -20.83 15.85
N LYS A 153 -11.13 -20.38 15.98
CA LYS A 153 -10.67 -19.61 17.14
C LYS A 153 -10.50 -18.13 16.76
N TYR A 154 -11.19 -17.27 17.48
CA TYR A 154 -11.03 -15.83 17.34
C TYR A 154 -9.58 -15.42 17.61
N ARG A 155 -9.03 -14.59 16.72
CA ARG A 155 -7.73 -13.95 16.87
C ARG A 155 -7.92 -12.44 16.89
N ARG A 156 -7.40 -11.78 17.93
CA ARG A 156 -7.47 -10.32 18.07
C ARG A 156 -6.72 -9.61 16.93
N VAL A 157 -5.56 -10.13 16.55
CA VAL A 157 -4.79 -9.67 15.38
C VAL A 157 -4.71 -10.83 14.40
N PRO A 158 -5.31 -10.72 13.19
CA PRO A 158 -5.24 -11.77 12.18
C PRO A 158 -3.81 -11.96 11.69
N LYS A 159 -3.52 -13.15 11.16
CA LYS A 159 -2.24 -13.42 10.49
C LYS A 159 -2.25 -12.78 9.09
N GLY A 160 -1.10 -12.30 8.66
CA GLY A 160 -0.93 -11.71 7.32
C GLY A 160 -0.36 -10.30 7.43
N GLY A 161 -0.44 -9.59 6.32
CA GLY A 161 0.12 -8.25 6.22
C GLY A 161 1.62 -8.23 5.96
N THR A 162 2.14 -7.04 5.65
CA THR A 162 3.59 -6.84 5.49
C THR A 162 4.25 -6.79 6.86
N LYS A 163 5.25 -7.64 7.07
CA LYS A 163 5.97 -7.66 8.35
C LYS A 163 6.80 -6.38 8.51
N ILE A 164 6.79 -5.82 9.72
CA ILE A 164 7.58 -4.62 10.04
C ILE A 164 9.07 -4.82 9.75
N ASP A 165 9.60 -6.01 10.05
CA ASP A 165 11.02 -6.32 9.78
C ASP A 165 11.35 -6.39 8.29
N ASP A 166 10.38 -6.75 7.43
CA ASP A 166 10.57 -6.67 5.97
C ASP A 166 10.52 -5.21 5.50
N ILE A 167 9.61 -4.38 6.06
CA ILE A 167 9.56 -2.94 5.77
C ILE A 167 10.86 -2.24 6.19
N LYS A 168 11.40 -2.54 7.37
CA LYS A 168 12.71 -2.00 7.82
C LYS A 168 13.81 -2.23 6.80
N LYS A 169 13.78 -3.38 6.12
CA LYS A 169 14.82 -3.83 5.16
C LYS A 169 14.56 -3.39 3.71
N MET A 170 13.47 -2.74 3.40
CA MET A 170 13.18 -2.25 2.04
C MET A 170 14.32 -1.41 1.44
N PRO A 171 15.08 -0.61 2.22
CA PRO A 171 16.25 0.11 1.70
C PRO A 171 17.37 -0.77 1.12
N GLY A 172 17.45 -2.04 1.50
CA GLY A 172 18.42 -3.00 0.98
C GLY A 172 17.99 -3.72 -0.32
N SER A 173 16.79 -3.42 -0.83
CA SER A 173 16.26 -4.08 -2.03
C SER A 173 16.97 -3.62 -3.31
N ILE A 174 16.93 -4.45 -4.35
CA ILE A 174 17.56 -4.16 -5.65
C ILE A 174 16.85 -3.05 -6.40
N ALA A 175 15.52 -2.96 -6.24
CA ALA A 175 14.69 -1.91 -6.80
C ALA A 175 13.32 -1.86 -6.10
N THR A 176 12.59 -0.77 -6.34
CA THR A 176 11.18 -0.58 -6.00
C THR A 176 10.36 -0.48 -7.29
N ILE A 177 9.32 -1.30 -7.41
CA ILE A 177 8.26 -1.14 -8.41
C ILE A 177 7.05 -0.57 -7.69
N GLU A 178 6.57 0.59 -8.12
CA GLU A 178 5.44 1.30 -7.51
C GLU A 178 4.28 1.41 -8.50
N MET A 179 3.13 0.85 -8.12
CA MET A 179 1.85 1.00 -8.84
C MET A 179 1.18 2.31 -8.43
N GLY A 180 1.74 3.42 -8.86
CA GLY A 180 1.35 4.76 -8.43
C GLY A 180 1.69 5.79 -9.48
N ARG A 181 1.12 5.66 -10.69
CA ARG A 181 1.43 6.53 -11.84
C ARG A 181 0.95 7.96 -11.63
N THR A 182 -0.19 8.12 -10.98
CA THR A 182 -0.82 9.42 -10.69
C THR A 182 -0.41 10.01 -9.34
N VAL A 183 0.33 9.24 -8.54
CA VAL A 183 0.76 9.65 -7.20
C VAL A 183 1.80 10.75 -7.29
N SER A 184 1.58 11.84 -6.54
CA SER A 184 2.52 12.94 -6.42
C SER A 184 3.84 12.50 -5.82
N ASP A 185 4.92 13.19 -6.17
CA ASP A 185 6.27 12.84 -5.71
C ASP A 185 6.40 12.91 -4.18
N GLU A 186 5.71 13.85 -3.55
CA GLU A 186 5.70 14.02 -2.09
C GLU A 186 5.01 12.86 -1.35
N ASN A 187 4.03 12.21 -1.99
CA ASN A 187 3.26 11.11 -1.41
C ASN A 187 3.78 9.72 -1.83
N SER A 188 4.78 9.65 -2.73
CA SER A 188 5.33 8.40 -3.21
C SER A 188 6.31 7.77 -2.21
N PRO A 189 6.02 6.58 -1.66
CA PRO A 189 6.97 5.81 -0.84
C PRO A 189 8.23 5.44 -1.62
N GLY A 190 8.08 5.11 -2.91
CA GLY A 190 9.20 4.74 -3.77
C GLY A 190 10.18 5.87 -3.99
N ILE A 191 9.69 7.12 -4.15
CA ILE A 191 10.56 8.31 -4.23
C ILE A 191 11.34 8.50 -2.94
N TYR A 192 10.72 8.31 -1.78
CA TYR A 192 11.46 8.37 -0.52
C TYR A 192 12.59 7.34 -0.44
N LEU A 193 12.31 6.10 -0.80
CA LEU A 193 13.33 5.04 -0.82
C LEU A 193 14.48 5.38 -1.78
N ARG A 194 14.16 5.94 -2.94
CA ARG A 194 15.16 6.40 -3.92
C ARG A 194 16.00 7.53 -3.35
N ASP A 195 15.38 8.60 -2.87
CA ASP A 195 16.07 9.83 -2.49
C ASP A 195 16.85 9.69 -1.18
N LYS A 196 16.32 8.91 -0.23
CA LYS A 196 16.94 8.72 1.07
C LYS A 196 17.98 7.60 1.09
N PHE A 197 17.74 6.52 0.35
CA PHE A 197 18.54 5.30 0.43
C PHE A 197 19.16 4.86 -0.91
N GLY A 198 18.83 5.55 -2.00
CA GLY A 198 19.37 5.24 -3.32
C GLY A 198 18.77 3.99 -3.99
N VAL A 199 17.59 3.52 -3.54
CA VAL A 199 16.92 2.36 -4.13
C VAL A 199 16.31 2.76 -5.49
N PRO A 200 16.69 2.12 -6.61
CA PRO A 200 16.10 2.44 -7.92
C PRO A 200 14.58 2.33 -7.91
N LEU A 201 13.90 3.32 -8.49
CA LEU A 201 12.43 3.37 -8.56
C LEU A 201 11.95 3.22 -10.00
N TYR A 202 10.94 2.36 -10.18
CA TYR A 202 10.20 2.17 -11.42
C TYR A 202 8.70 2.32 -11.12
N LYS A 203 8.08 3.37 -11.66
CA LYS A 203 6.62 3.54 -11.58
C LYS A 203 5.95 2.78 -12.73
N CYS A 204 4.93 2.00 -12.44
CA CYS A 204 4.11 1.29 -13.42
C CYS A 204 2.62 1.47 -13.13
N ASN A 205 1.78 1.05 -14.07
CA ASN A 205 0.34 0.95 -13.85
C ASN A 205 0.00 -0.36 -13.14
N ILE A 206 -1.22 -0.45 -12.58
CA ILE A 206 -1.79 -1.74 -12.18
C ILE A 206 -1.79 -2.66 -13.41
N PRO A 207 -1.31 -3.91 -13.32
CA PRO A 207 -1.17 -4.82 -14.44
C PRO A 207 -2.52 -5.39 -14.93
N ILE A 208 -3.40 -4.49 -15.42
CA ILE A 208 -4.70 -4.80 -16.03
C ILE A 208 -4.59 -4.63 -17.54
N GLY A 209 -5.04 -5.62 -18.31
CA GLY A 209 -4.95 -5.64 -19.76
C GLY A 209 -3.58 -6.06 -20.27
N LEU A 210 -3.46 -6.11 -21.60
CA LEU A 210 -2.26 -6.63 -22.26
C LEU A 210 -1.02 -5.75 -22.03
N ARG A 211 -1.17 -4.44 -22.26
CA ARG A 211 -0.03 -3.52 -22.24
C ARG A 211 0.52 -3.35 -20.84
N ASN A 212 -0.36 -3.12 -19.84
CA ASN A 212 0.09 -2.92 -18.47
C ASN A 212 0.71 -4.20 -17.89
N THR A 213 0.15 -5.37 -18.19
CA THR A 213 0.70 -6.66 -17.75
C THR A 213 2.05 -6.95 -18.43
N ASN A 214 2.17 -6.70 -19.73
CA ASN A 214 3.44 -6.81 -20.44
C ASN A 214 4.50 -5.87 -19.85
N GLU A 215 4.13 -4.61 -19.56
CA GLU A 215 5.03 -3.62 -18.94
C GLU A 215 5.55 -4.13 -17.58
N PHE A 216 4.65 -4.61 -16.72
CA PHE A 216 4.98 -5.13 -15.40
C PHE A 216 5.90 -6.36 -15.45
N ILE A 217 5.55 -7.38 -16.26
CA ILE A 217 6.33 -8.60 -16.41
C ILE A 217 7.71 -8.31 -17.03
N SER A 218 7.75 -7.47 -18.08
CA SER A 218 9.01 -7.07 -18.72
C SER A 218 9.91 -6.26 -17.78
N LEU A 219 9.31 -5.46 -16.91
CA LEU A 219 10.03 -4.67 -15.91
C LEU A 219 10.71 -5.59 -14.87
N ILE A 220 10.00 -6.61 -14.37
CA ILE A 220 10.57 -7.60 -13.46
C ILE A 220 11.76 -8.30 -14.15
N SER A 221 11.58 -8.80 -15.37
CA SER A 221 12.64 -9.46 -16.15
C SER A 221 13.86 -8.55 -16.34
N LYS A 222 13.64 -7.28 -16.70
CA LYS A 222 14.71 -6.29 -16.89
C LYS A 222 15.50 -6.01 -15.61
N ILE A 223 14.81 -5.88 -14.48
CA ILE A 223 15.45 -5.55 -13.19
C ILE A 223 16.24 -6.77 -12.66
N THR A 224 15.67 -7.96 -12.78
CA THR A 224 16.24 -9.19 -12.22
C THR A 224 17.24 -9.86 -13.14
N GLY A 225 17.16 -9.61 -14.45
CA GLY A 225 17.90 -10.34 -15.47
C GLY A 225 17.34 -11.74 -15.76
N PHE A 226 16.24 -12.14 -15.14
CA PHE A 226 15.61 -13.44 -15.36
C PHE A 226 14.73 -13.42 -16.62
N SER A 227 14.68 -14.55 -17.33
CA SER A 227 13.77 -14.72 -18.45
C SER A 227 12.31 -14.72 -17.99
N ILE A 228 11.43 -14.26 -18.88
CA ILE A 228 9.98 -14.36 -18.61
C ILE A 228 9.58 -15.84 -18.60
N PRO A 229 8.90 -16.33 -17.55
CA PRO A 229 8.46 -17.72 -17.49
C PRO A 229 7.53 -18.08 -18.66
N GLU A 230 7.72 -19.28 -19.22
CA GLU A 230 7.03 -19.77 -20.44
C GLU A 230 5.51 -19.78 -20.28
N ASP A 231 5.01 -20.03 -19.08
CA ASP A 231 3.58 -20.01 -18.80
C ASP A 231 2.95 -18.63 -19.08
N TYR A 232 3.64 -17.53 -18.78
CA TYR A 232 3.14 -16.18 -19.09
C TYR A 232 3.21 -15.85 -20.57
N ILE A 233 4.19 -16.38 -21.29
CA ILE A 233 4.24 -16.27 -22.77
C ILE A 233 3.05 -17.00 -23.39
N THR A 234 2.76 -18.19 -22.90
CA THR A 234 1.61 -19.00 -23.33
C THR A 234 0.28 -18.34 -23.00
N GLN A 235 0.10 -17.84 -21.75
CA GLN A 235 -1.11 -17.14 -21.34
C GLN A 235 -1.34 -15.85 -22.14
N ARG A 236 -0.27 -15.11 -22.41
CA ARG A 236 -0.34 -13.94 -23.28
C ARG A 236 -0.84 -14.29 -24.69
N GLY A 237 -0.37 -15.40 -25.26
CA GLY A 237 -0.84 -15.91 -26.55
C GLY A 237 -2.35 -16.21 -26.54
N ARG A 238 -2.82 -16.91 -25.50
CA ARG A 238 -4.25 -17.21 -25.32
C ARG A 238 -5.09 -15.95 -25.14
N TYR A 239 -4.56 -14.97 -24.42
CA TYR A 239 -5.26 -13.69 -24.22
C TYR A 239 -5.39 -12.90 -25.55
N LEU A 240 -4.33 -12.89 -26.38
CA LEU A 240 -4.38 -12.26 -27.70
C LEU A 240 -5.41 -12.93 -28.61
N ASP A 241 -5.48 -14.25 -28.62
CA ASP A 241 -6.48 -15.01 -29.37
C ASP A 241 -7.91 -14.64 -28.92
N ALA A 242 -8.15 -14.63 -27.62
CA ALA A 242 -9.42 -14.22 -27.04
C ALA A 242 -9.77 -12.76 -27.37
N MET A 243 -8.80 -11.84 -27.42
CA MET A 243 -9.04 -10.44 -27.84
C MET A 243 -9.51 -10.35 -29.28
N ILE A 244 -8.89 -11.11 -30.19
CA ILE A 244 -9.27 -11.14 -31.61
C ILE A 244 -10.70 -11.63 -31.74
N ASP A 245 -11.05 -12.73 -31.08
CA ASP A 245 -12.41 -13.31 -31.15
C ASP A 245 -13.48 -12.38 -30.57
N ASN A 246 -13.16 -11.66 -29.52
CA ASN A 246 -14.11 -10.79 -28.82
C ASN A 246 -14.16 -9.36 -29.38
N HIS A 247 -13.23 -8.96 -30.20
CA HIS A 247 -13.15 -7.59 -30.77
C HIS A 247 -14.45 -7.13 -31.44
N LYS A 248 -15.12 -8.03 -32.12
CA LYS A 248 -16.42 -7.76 -32.80
C LYS A 248 -17.56 -7.41 -31.82
N TYR A 249 -17.44 -7.79 -30.55
CA TYR A 249 -18.45 -7.48 -29.51
C TYR A 249 -18.10 -6.24 -28.73
N THR A 250 -16.80 -5.94 -28.57
CA THR A 250 -16.32 -4.79 -27.79
C THR A 250 -16.09 -3.55 -28.62
N GLY A 251 -15.87 -3.72 -29.94
CA GLY A 251 -15.68 -2.62 -30.88
C GLY A 251 -16.87 -1.66 -30.87
N GLU A 252 -16.59 -0.37 -30.75
CA GLU A 252 -17.57 0.73 -30.66
C GLU A 252 -18.44 0.75 -29.39
N ALA A 253 -18.26 -0.16 -28.44
CA ALA A 253 -18.87 -0.03 -27.12
C ALA A 253 -18.46 1.31 -26.48
N ARG A 254 -19.37 1.94 -25.74
CA ARG A 254 -19.16 3.26 -25.14
C ARG A 254 -19.23 3.15 -23.63
N VAL A 255 -18.22 3.69 -22.95
CA VAL A 255 -18.13 3.63 -21.48
C VAL A 255 -17.85 4.99 -20.88
N ILE A 256 -18.29 5.15 -19.63
CA ILE A 256 -17.87 6.22 -18.72
C ILE A 256 -17.13 5.52 -17.59
N LEU A 257 -15.94 6.03 -17.23
CA LEU A 257 -15.11 5.47 -16.17
C LEU A 257 -15.04 6.49 -15.01
N TYR A 258 -15.24 6.02 -13.79
CA TYR A 258 -15.01 6.82 -12.58
C TYR A 258 -14.57 5.90 -11.43
N GLY A 259 -13.78 6.44 -10.51
CA GLY A 259 -13.29 5.70 -9.35
C GLY A 259 -11.88 6.11 -8.93
N GLU A 260 -11.18 5.18 -8.31
CA GLU A 260 -9.78 5.35 -7.90
C GLU A 260 -8.88 5.64 -9.11
N PRO A 261 -8.03 6.69 -9.07
CA PRO A 261 -7.25 7.14 -10.23
C PRO A 261 -6.41 6.05 -10.89
N GLU A 262 -5.68 5.24 -10.11
CA GLU A 262 -4.83 4.18 -10.65
C GLU A 262 -5.64 3.08 -11.34
N LEU A 263 -6.79 2.70 -10.76
CA LEU A 263 -7.68 1.70 -11.34
C LEU A 263 -8.36 2.22 -12.61
N VAL A 264 -8.84 3.47 -12.56
CA VAL A 264 -9.48 4.13 -13.73
C VAL A 264 -8.49 4.24 -14.88
N TYR A 265 -7.25 4.66 -14.61
CA TYR A 265 -6.22 4.77 -15.64
C TYR A 265 -5.89 3.41 -16.27
N ALA A 266 -5.70 2.36 -15.46
CA ALA A 266 -5.43 1.01 -15.95
C ALA A 266 -6.61 0.44 -16.76
N THR A 267 -7.84 0.66 -16.29
CA THR A 267 -9.07 0.23 -16.97
C THR A 267 -9.29 1.01 -18.29
N ALA A 268 -8.97 2.31 -18.31
CA ALA A 268 -9.04 3.09 -19.54
C ALA A 268 -8.11 2.50 -20.63
N ARG A 269 -6.89 2.12 -20.25
CA ARG A 269 -5.97 1.44 -21.20
C ARG A 269 -6.54 0.10 -21.69
N LEU A 270 -7.12 -0.71 -20.81
CA LEU A 270 -7.80 -1.94 -21.19
C LEU A 270 -8.95 -1.68 -22.17
N CYS A 271 -9.77 -0.65 -21.96
CA CYS A 271 -10.83 -0.27 -22.87
C CYS A 271 -10.28 0.08 -24.26
N LEU A 272 -9.24 0.90 -24.31
CA LEU A 272 -8.59 1.30 -25.58
C LEU A 272 -7.98 0.10 -26.33
N GLU A 273 -7.38 -0.85 -25.61
CA GLU A 273 -6.84 -2.08 -26.20
C GLU A 273 -7.90 -2.93 -26.90
N ASN A 274 -9.14 -2.89 -26.41
CA ASN A 274 -10.27 -3.66 -26.89
C ASN A 274 -11.21 -2.87 -27.82
N GLY A 275 -10.79 -1.67 -28.27
CA GLY A 275 -11.58 -0.84 -29.19
C GLY A 275 -12.81 -0.19 -28.56
N ILE A 276 -12.88 -0.14 -27.23
CA ILE A 276 -13.97 0.49 -26.48
C ILE A 276 -13.77 2.00 -26.45
N LEU A 277 -14.81 2.76 -26.78
CA LEU A 277 -14.79 4.22 -26.79
C LEU A 277 -15.09 4.80 -25.42
N ILE A 278 -14.09 5.45 -24.83
CA ILE A 278 -14.26 6.16 -23.55
C ILE A 278 -14.87 7.53 -23.84
N LYS A 279 -16.03 7.81 -23.27
CA LYS A 279 -16.77 9.07 -23.45
C LYS A 279 -16.47 10.08 -22.33
N MET A 280 -16.12 9.59 -21.13
CA MET A 280 -15.79 10.41 -19.98
C MET A 280 -14.91 9.60 -19.01
N VAL A 281 -13.99 10.29 -18.37
CA VAL A 281 -13.14 9.79 -17.28
C VAL A 281 -13.27 10.73 -16.09
#